data_00187e9669ac78317add92687ab70626
#
_entry.id   00187e9669ac78317add92687ab70626
#
_cell.length_a   1.000
_cell.length_b   1.000
_cell.length_c   1.000
_cell.angle_alpha   90.00
_cell.angle_beta   90.00
_cell.angle_gamma   90.00
#
_symmetry.space_group_name_H-M   'P 1'
#
loop_
_entity.id
_entity.type
_entity.pdbx_description
1 polymer ?
#
loop_
_entity_poly.entity_id
_entity_poly.type
_entity_poly.pdbx_seq_one_letter_code
_entity_poly.pdbx_strand_id
1 'polypeptide(L)'
;RYPEKVCLLQISNGDNTYVIDTLAPLDYRAITTLFSSNRTQKILHGGDFDIRGLNRDFGTEFVNCFDTSIAARFANHERIGLASLLENILGVSIPKDERLQKADWSRRPLSPEALDYAAGDVIYLPRLMQDLHKQLATLGRESWVAEECERISKVSYIEKDKDLAFLSVKGTRELDGK
;
A
#
# COMPACT_ATOMS: atom_id res chain seq x y z
N ARG A 1 17.89 12.94 -9.23
CA ARG A 1 16.77 12.27 -8.56
C ARG A 1 16.76 10.85 -9.06
N TYR A 2 17.00 9.87 -8.19
CA TYR A 2 16.89 8.46 -8.58
C TYR A 2 15.44 8.18 -8.91
N PRO A 3 15.11 7.42 -9.98
CA PRO A 3 13.74 7.03 -10.26
C PRO A 3 13.21 6.21 -9.08
N GLU A 4 12.01 6.55 -8.65
CA GLU A 4 11.30 5.75 -7.66
C GLU A 4 11.15 4.32 -8.21
N LYS A 5 11.49 3.33 -7.41
CA LYS A 5 11.40 1.91 -7.77
C LYS A 5 10.84 1.13 -6.59
N VAL A 6 10.01 0.15 -6.87
CA VAL A 6 9.58 -0.82 -5.85
C VAL A 6 10.80 -1.67 -5.49
N CYS A 7 11.29 -1.55 -4.26
CA CYS A 7 12.50 -2.24 -3.79
C CYS A 7 12.18 -3.54 -3.06
N LEU A 8 11.01 -3.63 -2.46
CA LEU A 8 10.51 -4.80 -1.75
C LEU A 8 9.02 -4.95 -2.00
N LEU A 9 8.56 -6.20 -2.00
CA LEU A 9 7.15 -6.55 -1.98
C LEU A 9 6.89 -7.48 -0.79
N GLN A 10 5.98 -7.09 0.09
CA GLN A 10 5.57 -7.89 1.23
C GLN A 10 4.20 -8.52 0.93
N ILE A 11 4.09 -9.82 1.15
CA ILE A 11 2.84 -10.56 0.96
C ILE A 11 2.64 -11.49 2.16
N SER A 12 1.45 -11.44 2.75
CA SER A 12 1.03 -12.41 3.77
C SER A 12 -0.29 -13.07 3.38
N ASN A 13 -0.38 -14.38 3.61
CA ASN A 13 -1.63 -15.14 3.48
C ASN A 13 -2.30 -15.41 4.84
N GLY A 14 -1.79 -14.80 5.90
CA GLY A 14 -2.21 -15.01 7.28
C GLY A 14 -1.37 -16.04 8.03
N ASP A 15 -0.91 -17.11 7.38
CA ASP A 15 -0.06 -18.15 7.99
C ASP A 15 1.43 -17.88 7.74
N ASN A 16 1.76 -17.42 6.54
CA ASN A 16 3.12 -17.15 6.11
C ASN A 16 3.24 -15.73 5.58
N THR A 17 4.38 -15.10 5.85
CA THR A 17 4.74 -13.78 5.33
C THR A 17 6.01 -13.88 4.51
N TYR A 18 5.97 -13.29 3.32
CA TYR A 18 7.06 -13.28 2.36
C TYR A 18 7.52 -11.84 2.14
N VAL A 19 8.82 -11.62 2.24
CA VAL A 19 9.49 -10.38 1.85
C VAL A 19 10.29 -10.68 0.59
N ILE A 20 9.87 -10.12 -0.52
CA ILE A 20 10.39 -10.42 -1.86
C ILE A 20 11.28 -9.26 -2.30
N ASP A 21 12.54 -9.57 -2.61
CA ASP A 21 13.48 -8.61 -3.17
C ASP A 21 13.17 -8.34 -4.64
N THR A 22 12.51 -7.22 -4.91
CA THR A 22 12.14 -6.86 -6.28
C THR A 22 13.28 -6.29 -7.12
N LEU A 23 14.46 -6.10 -6.52
CA LEU A 23 15.68 -5.73 -7.24
C LEU A 23 16.42 -6.96 -7.81
N ALA A 24 16.08 -8.15 -7.32
CA ALA A 24 16.63 -9.39 -7.83
C ALA A 24 15.99 -9.75 -9.20
N PRO A 25 16.75 -10.44 -10.09
CA PRO A 25 16.23 -10.88 -11.39
C PRO A 25 15.30 -12.09 -11.23
N LEU A 26 14.07 -11.85 -10.78
CA LEU A 26 13.04 -12.86 -10.57
C LEU A 26 11.97 -12.82 -11.66
N ASP A 27 11.28 -13.95 -11.84
CA ASP A 27 10.09 -14.03 -12.67
C ASP A 27 8.86 -13.63 -11.85
N TYR A 28 8.33 -12.45 -12.13
CA TYR A 28 7.20 -11.88 -11.40
C TYR A 28 5.81 -12.27 -11.96
N ARG A 29 5.75 -13.12 -13.01
CA ARG A 29 4.47 -13.50 -13.66
C ARG A 29 3.45 -14.10 -12.70
N ALA A 30 3.89 -14.95 -11.77
CA ALA A 30 3.00 -15.52 -10.76
C ALA A 30 2.39 -14.45 -9.84
N ILE A 31 3.20 -13.46 -9.45
CA ILE A 31 2.77 -12.34 -8.58
C ILE A 31 1.82 -11.41 -9.33
N THR A 32 2.15 -11.02 -10.55
CA THR A 32 1.27 -10.16 -11.37
C THR A 32 -0.05 -10.85 -11.69
N THR A 33 -0.04 -12.16 -11.94
CA THR A 33 -1.25 -12.98 -12.11
C THR A 33 -2.10 -12.99 -10.83
N LEU A 34 -1.46 -13.07 -9.65
CA LEU A 34 -2.17 -13.01 -8.36
C LEU A 34 -2.88 -11.66 -8.19
N PHE A 35 -2.21 -10.55 -8.51
CA PHE A 35 -2.80 -9.21 -8.37
C PHE A 35 -3.98 -8.97 -9.32
N SER A 36 -3.93 -9.49 -10.54
CA SER A 36 -5.01 -9.38 -11.53
C SER A 36 -6.11 -10.45 -11.39
N SER A 37 -6.02 -11.35 -10.40
CA SER A 37 -7.02 -12.41 -10.19
C SER A 37 -8.19 -11.95 -9.30
N ASN A 38 -9.42 -12.16 -9.78
CA ASN A 38 -10.63 -11.96 -8.97
C ASN A 38 -10.84 -13.03 -7.89
N ARG A 39 -10.12 -14.17 -7.97
CA ARG A 39 -10.28 -15.29 -7.03
C ARG A 39 -9.66 -15.00 -5.67
N THR A 40 -8.70 -14.11 -5.61
CA THR A 40 -7.99 -13.73 -4.37
C THR A 40 -8.24 -12.28 -4.06
N GLN A 41 -8.74 -11.98 -2.87
CA GLN A 41 -8.84 -10.61 -2.40
C GLN A 41 -7.47 -10.11 -1.95
N LYS A 42 -7.06 -8.94 -2.45
CA LYS A 42 -5.84 -8.26 -2.02
C LYS A 42 -6.19 -7.28 -0.92
N ILE A 43 -5.59 -7.47 0.25
CA ILE A 43 -5.79 -6.59 1.40
C ILE A 43 -4.61 -5.62 1.45
N LEU A 44 -4.92 -4.33 1.43
CA LEU A 44 -3.96 -3.24 1.40
C LEU A 44 -4.17 -2.31 2.60
N HIS A 45 -3.22 -1.43 2.83
CA HIS A 45 -3.35 -0.33 3.76
C HIS A 45 -2.80 0.95 3.14
N GLY A 46 -3.69 1.85 2.66
CA GLY A 46 -3.28 3.05 1.94
C GLY A 46 -2.65 2.75 0.59
N GLY A 47 -3.18 1.77 -0.13
CA GLY A 47 -2.55 1.11 -1.28
C GLY A 47 -2.47 1.94 -2.58
N ASP A 48 -2.96 3.18 -2.65
CA ASP A 48 -2.91 3.98 -3.89
C ASP A 48 -1.49 4.14 -4.43
N PHE A 49 -0.53 4.42 -3.54
CA PHE A 49 0.88 4.57 -3.92
C PHE A 49 1.49 3.24 -4.36
N ASP A 50 1.20 2.15 -3.65
CA ASP A 50 1.72 0.82 -3.94
C ASP A 50 1.20 0.31 -5.27
N ILE A 51 -0.10 0.45 -5.54
CA ILE A 51 -0.72 0.07 -6.80
C ILE A 51 -0.06 0.79 -7.98
N ARG A 52 0.15 2.11 -7.86
CA ARG A 52 0.84 2.89 -8.90
C ARG A 52 2.28 2.44 -9.11
N GLY A 53 3.01 2.18 -8.02
CA GLY A 53 4.39 1.69 -8.08
C GLY A 53 4.50 0.33 -8.76
N LEU A 54 3.63 -0.60 -8.38
CA LEU A 54 3.59 -1.95 -8.94
C LEU A 54 3.10 -1.94 -10.40
N ASN A 55 2.13 -1.07 -10.75
CA ASN A 55 1.72 -0.88 -12.14
C ASN A 55 2.87 -0.34 -12.99
N ARG A 56 3.61 0.67 -12.51
CA ARG A 56 4.77 1.24 -13.21
C ARG A 56 5.88 0.21 -13.45
N ASP A 57 6.27 -0.54 -12.41
CA ASP A 57 7.47 -1.37 -12.43
C ASP A 57 7.22 -2.77 -13.00
N PHE A 58 6.00 -3.28 -12.87
CA PHE A 58 5.64 -4.64 -13.28
C PHE A 58 4.47 -4.71 -14.29
N GLY A 59 3.87 -3.58 -14.66
CA GLY A 59 2.74 -3.54 -15.60
C GLY A 59 1.51 -4.28 -15.09
N THR A 60 1.37 -4.47 -13.77
CA THR A 60 0.27 -5.24 -13.21
C THR A 60 -0.96 -4.39 -12.95
N GLU A 61 -2.13 -4.99 -13.14
CA GLU A 61 -3.42 -4.44 -12.73
C GLU A 61 -3.82 -5.04 -11.38
N PHE A 62 -4.61 -4.29 -10.62
CA PHE A 62 -5.18 -4.78 -9.38
C PHE A 62 -6.69 -4.94 -9.52
N VAL A 63 -7.21 -6.06 -9.06
CA VAL A 63 -8.65 -6.32 -8.98
C VAL A 63 -8.98 -6.95 -7.63
N ASN A 64 -10.23 -6.84 -7.19
CA ASN A 64 -10.68 -7.40 -5.92
C ASN A 64 -9.81 -6.97 -4.73
N CYS A 65 -9.70 -5.65 -4.54
CA CYS A 65 -8.94 -5.04 -3.45
C CYS A 65 -9.84 -4.69 -2.27
N PHE A 66 -9.27 -4.74 -1.07
CA PHE A 66 -9.82 -4.18 0.16
C PHE A 66 -8.74 -3.36 0.84
N ASP A 67 -8.98 -2.07 1.01
CA ASP A 67 -8.03 -1.17 1.67
C ASP A 67 -8.50 -0.87 3.09
N THR A 68 -7.71 -1.29 4.07
CA THR A 68 -8.02 -1.15 5.49
C THR A 68 -8.02 0.30 5.96
N SER A 69 -7.28 1.21 5.31
CA SER A 69 -7.30 2.64 5.63
C SER A 69 -8.60 3.30 5.15
N ILE A 70 -9.10 2.91 3.98
CA ILE A 70 -10.40 3.31 3.46
C ILE A 70 -11.51 2.77 4.37
N ALA A 71 -11.47 1.47 4.66
CA ALA A 71 -12.43 0.82 5.54
C ALA A 71 -12.51 1.49 6.92
N ALA A 72 -11.37 1.79 7.53
CA ALA A 72 -11.30 2.49 8.81
C ALA A 72 -11.93 3.89 8.76
N ARG A 73 -11.71 4.64 7.66
CA ARG A 73 -12.33 5.95 7.46
C ARG A 73 -13.85 5.86 7.41
N PHE A 74 -14.39 4.89 6.68
CA PHE A 74 -15.84 4.65 6.62
C PHE A 74 -16.40 4.05 7.90
N ALA A 75 -15.58 3.41 8.73
CA ALA A 75 -15.93 2.98 10.07
C ALA A 75 -15.79 4.08 11.15
N ASN A 76 -15.54 5.34 10.73
CA ASN A 76 -15.42 6.54 11.58
C ASN A 76 -14.18 6.54 12.51
N HIS A 77 -13.10 5.85 12.15
CA HIS A 77 -11.84 5.98 12.89
C HIS A 77 -11.17 7.31 12.57
N GLU A 78 -10.82 8.08 13.60
CA GLU A 78 -10.08 9.35 13.44
C GLU A 78 -8.62 9.13 13.03
N ARG A 79 -8.00 8.08 13.56
CA ARG A 79 -6.61 7.70 13.29
C ARG A 79 -6.58 6.46 12.42
N ILE A 80 -6.34 6.65 11.14
CA ILE A 80 -6.38 5.59 10.13
C ILE A 80 -5.01 4.99 9.79
N GLY A 81 -3.92 5.44 10.40
CA GLY A 81 -2.60 4.85 10.20
C GLY A 81 -2.53 3.43 10.78
N LEU A 82 -1.80 2.52 10.11
CA LEU A 82 -1.76 1.09 10.44
C LEU A 82 -1.48 0.82 11.91
N ALA A 83 -0.41 1.39 12.46
CA ALA A 83 -0.06 1.19 13.88
C ALA A 83 -1.18 1.59 14.85
N SER A 84 -1.88 2.70 14.56
CA SER A 84 -2.99 3.16 15.39
C SER A 84 -4.20 2.23 15.29
N LEU A 85 -4.49 1.71 14.09
CA LEU A 85 -5.59 0.76 13.90
C LEU A 85 -5.30 -0.58 14.57
N LEU A 86 -4.07 -1.09 14.45
CA LEU A 86 -3.67 -2.33 15.10
C LEU A 86 -3.77 -2.22 16.63
N GLU A 87 -3.33 -1.11 17.21
CA GLU A 87 -3.43 -0.85 18.63
C GLU A 87 -4.89 -0.75 19.10
N ASN A 88 -5.70 0.08 18.39
CA ASN A 88 -7.07 0.38 18.81
C ASN A 88 -8.05 -0.78 18.57
N ILE A 89 -7.89 -1.53 17.47
CA ILE A 89 -8.85 -2.58 17.07
C ILE A 89 -8.38 -3.95 17.54
N LEU A 90 -7.09 -4.25 17.44
CA LEU A 90 -6.55 -5.58 17.71
C LEU A 90 -5.79 -5.68 19.04
N GLY A 91 -5.51 -4.55 19.71
CA GLY A 91 -4.66 -4.51 20.90
C GLY A 91 -3.19 -4.86 20.61
N VAL A 92 -2.75 -4.74 19.36
CA VAL A 92 -1.39 -5.06 18.90
C VAL A 92 -0.59 -3.77 18.75
N SER A 93 0.51 -3.68 19.50
CA SER A 93 1.47 -2.57 19.35
C SER A 93 2.62 -3.01 18.44
N ILE A 94 2.81 -2.31 17.33
CA ILE A 94 3.98 -2.48 16.46
C ILE A 94 4.97 -1.34 16.69
N PRO A 95 6.28 -1.63 16.74
CA PRO A 95 7.29 -0.59 16.93
C PRO A 95 7.25 0.42 15.78
N LYS A 96 7.14 1.71 16.12
CA LYS A 96 7.36 2.78 15.15
C LYS A 96 8.85 3.08 15.10
N ASP A 97 9.54 2.57 14.10
CA ASP A 97 10.93 2.95 13.85
C ASP A 97 11.00 3.93 12.67
N GLU A 98 11.08 5.22 13.00
CA GLU A 98 11.18 6.27 11.98
C GLU A 98 12.45 6.15 11.11
N ARG A 99 13.50 5.50 11.60
CA ARG A 99 14.73 5.27 10.83
C ARG A 99 14.47 4.27 9.72
N LEU A 100 13.75 3.17 10.03
CA LEU A 100 13.37 2.15 9.06
C LEU A 100 12.32 2.68 8.09
N GLN A 101 11.35 3.45 8.57
CA GLN A 101 10.35 4.08 7.70
C GLN A 101 10.97 5.01 6.64
N LYS A 102 12.08 5.68 6.97
CA LYS A 102 12.80 6.62 6.09
C LYS A 102 14.06 6.00 5.46
N ALA A 103 14.28 4.69 5.65
CA ALA A 103 15.48 4.02 5.19
C ALA A 103 15.56 3.96 3.66
N ASP A 104 16.78 3.82 3.16
CA ASP A 104 17.03 3.54 1.76
C ASP A 104 16.83 2.02 1.51
N TRP A 105 15.62 1.66 1.14
CA TRP A 105 15.21 0.28 0.88
C TRP A 105 15.85 -0.33 -0.37
N SER A 106 16.65 0.43 -1.12
CA SER A 106 17.43 -0.09 -2.27
C SER A 106 18.75 -0.73 -1.84
N ARG A 107 19.23 -0.46 -0.62
CA ARG A 107 20.49 -1.02 -0.13
C ARG A 107 20.40 -2.52 0.14
N ARG A 108 21.52 -3.22 -0.09
CA ARG A 108 21.67 -4.65 0.19
C ARG A 108 23.02 -4.91 0.89
N PRO A 109 23.07 -5.91 1.80
CA PRO A 109 21.95 -6.70 2.31
C PRO A 109 21.04 -5.88 3.22
N LEU A 110 19.77 -6.29 3.37
CA LEU A 110 18.87 -5.75 4.39
C LEU A 110 19.22 -6.35 5.75
N SER A 111 19.12 -5.54 6.80
CA SER A 111 19.31 -6.05 8.17
C SER A 111 18.11 -6.92 8.61
N PRO A 112 18.28 -7.83 9.58
CA PRO A 112 17.18 -8.59 10.16
C PRO A 112 16.05 -7.68 10.66
N GLU A 113 16.38 -6.57 11.34
CA GLU A 113 15.40 -5.61 11.84
C GLU A 113 14.60 -4.95 10.71
N ALA A 114 15.24 -4.67 9.55
CA ALA A 114 14.53 -4.14 8.38
C ALA A 114 13.58 -5.17 7.77
N LEU A 115 13.98 -6.45 7.73
CA LEU A 115 13.11 -7.53 7.25
C LEU A 115 11.90 -7.74 8.18
N ASP A 116 12.12 -7.72 9.50
CA ASP A 116 11.05 -7.84 10.49
C ASP A 116 10.09 -6.65 10.42
N TYR A 117 10.62 -5.44 10.25
CA TYR A 117 9.82 -4.25 10.04
C TYR A 117 8.94 -4.37 8.79
N ALA A 118 9.52 -4.74 7.66
CA ALA A 118 8.78 -4.93 6.40
C ALA A 118 7.70 -6.02 6.51
N ALA A 119 7.98 -7.13 7.18
CA ALA A 119 7.01 -8.18 7.42
C ALA A 119 5.84 -7.70 8.30
N GLY A 120 6.13 -6.84 9.28
CA GLY A 120 5.14 -6.28 10.21
C GLY A 120 4.03 -5.48 9.53
N ASP A 121 4.29 -4.90 8.37
CA ASP A 121 3.31 -4.08 7.65
C ASP A 121 2.14 -4.89 7.05
N VAL A 122 2.28 -6.20 6.89
CA VAL A 122 1.26 -7.03 6.22
C VAL A 122 0.68 -8.15 7.08
N ILE A 123 1.38 -8.58 8.13
CA ILE A 123 1.03 -9.78 8.91
C ILE A 123 -0.34 -9.70 9.57
N TYR A 124 -0.77 -8.50 9.96
CA TYR A 124 -2.03 -8.29 10.68
C TYR A 124 -3.19 -7.84 9.79
N LEU A 125 -2.95 -7.55 8.51
CA LEU A 125 -3.98 -7.03 7.60
C LEU A 125 -5.20 -7.94 7.47
N PRO A 126 -5.08 -9.28 7.38
CA PRO A 126 -6.25 -10.16 7.30
C PRO A 126 -7.16 -10.06 8.53
N ARG A 127 -6.58 -10.01 9.73
CA ARG A 127 -7.34 -9.87 10.97
C ARG A 127 -7.97 -8.49 11.10
N LEU A 128 -7.22 -7.44 10.76
CA LEU A 128 -7.73 -6.07 10.75
C LEU A 128 -8.92 -5.92 9.79
N MET A 129 -8.83 -6.49 8.59
CA MET A 129 -9.93 -6.51 7.63
C MET A 129 -11.18 -7.15 8.22
N GLN A 130 -11.07 -8.30 8.88
CA GLN A 130 -12.22 -9.01 9.45
C GLN A 130 -12.95 -8.16 10.49
N ASP A 131 -12.23 -7.46 11.36
CA ASP A 131 -12.84 -6.62 12.39
C ASP A 131 -13.42 -5.32 11.83
N LEU A 132 -12.77 -4.73 10.82
CA LEU A 132 -13.35 -3.60 10.09
C LEU A 132 -14.62 -3.99 9.32
N HIS A 133 -14.68 -5.16 8.71
CA HIS A 133 -15.90 -5.68 8.06
C HIS A 133 -17.08 -5.75 9.04
N LYS A 134 -16.88 -6.26 10.26
CA LYS A 134 -17.94 -6.32 11.29
C LYS A 134 -18.46 -4.92 11.63
N GLN A 135 -17.57 -3.95 11.78
CA GLN A 135 -17.94 -2.56 12.06
C GLN A 135 -18.73 -1.94 10.90
N LEU A 136 -18.28 -2.14 9.67
CA LEU A 136 -18.92 -1.64 8.47
C LEU A 136 -20.31 -2.25 8.25
N ALA A 137 -20.44 -3.56 8.49
CA ALA A 137 -21.74 -4.24 8.43
C ALA A 137 -22.75 -3.64 9.42
N THR A 138 -22.31 -3.35 10.66
CA THR A 138 -23.13 -2.68 11.66
C THR A 138 -23.57 -1.28 11.23
N LEU A 139 -22.72 -0.57 10.47
CA LEU A 139 -22.98 0.78 9.96
C LEU A 139 -23.71 0.80 8.60
N GLY A 140 -23.87 -0.35 7.93
CA GLY A 140 -24.45 -0.45 6.59
C GLY A 140 -23.60 0.23 5.50
N ARG A 141 -22.26 0.24 5.65
CA ARG A 141 -21.34 0.99 4.77
C ARG A 141 -20.41 0.12 3.93
N GLU A 142 -20.65 -1.17 3.85
CA GLU A 142 -19.79 -2.12 3.11
C GLU A 142 -19.73 -1.78 1.63
N SER A 143 -20.86 -1.38 1.03
CA SER A 143 -20.92 -0.98 -0.39
C SER A 143 -20.09 0.26 -0.70
N TRP A 144 -20.03 1.23 0.21
CA TRP A 144 -19.22 2.44 0.03
C TRP A 144 -17.73 2.13 0.02
N VAL A 145 -17.30 1.22 0.91
CA VAL A 145 -15.90 0.74 0.92
C VAL A 145 -15.58 -0.05 -0.34
N ALA A 146 -16.49 -0.91 -0.81
CA ALA A 146 -16.30 -1.68 -2.02
C ALA A 146 -16.12 -0.77 -3.25
N GLU A 147 -16.96 0.25 -3.41
CA GLU A 147 -16.88 1.24 -4.48
C GLU A 147 -15.56 2.01 -4.46
N GLU A 148 -15.13 2.49 -3.29
CA GLU A 148 -13.89 3.23 -3.16
C GLU A 148 -12.66 2.35 -3.37
N CYS A 149 -12.68 1.10 -2.90
CA CYS A 149 -11.62 0.13 -3.17
C CYS A 149 -11.54 -0.25 -4.66
N GLU A 150 -12.69 -0.35 -5.35
CA GLU A 150 -12.70 -0.53 -6.80
C GLU A 150 -12.12 0.69 -7.53
N ARG A 151 -12.40 1.89 -7.07
CA ARG A 151 -11.85 3.13 -7.63
C ARG A 151 -10.32 3.16 -7.52
N ILE A 152 -9.75 2.86 -6.34
CA ILE A 152 -8.29 2.86 -6.16
C ILE A 152 -7.62 1.70 -6.92
N SER A 153 -8.30 0.57 -7.10
CA SER A 153 -7.72 -0.56 -7.85
C SER A 153 -7.45 -0.22 -9.33
N LYS A 154 -8.16 0.78 -9.87
CA LYS A 154 -8.03 1.25 -11.25
C LYS A 154 -7.00 2.36 -11.44
N VAL A 155 -6.32 2.80 -10.37
CA VAL A 155 -5.29 3.83 -10.49
C VAL A 155 -4.08 3.26 -11.24
N SER A 156 -3.53 4.07 -12.13
CA SER A 156 -2.33 3.75 -12.89
C SER A 156 -1.23 4.78 -12.65
N TYR A 157 -0.01 4.39 -12.93
CA TYR A 157 1.10 5.34 -12.98
C TYR A 157 0.96 6.22 -14.22
N ILE A 158 0.98 7.52 -14.00
CA ILE A 158 1.03 8.51 -15.08
C ILE A 158 2.41 9.14 -15.01
N GLU A 159 3.22 8.92 -16.04
CA GLU A 159 4.51 9.60 -16.14
C GLU A 159 4.26 11.11 -16.25
N LYS A 160 4.82 11.87 -15.31
CA LYS A 160 4.75 13.32 -15.37
C LYS A 160 5.65 13.79 -16.50
N ASP A 161 5.08 14.58 -17.39
CA ASP A 161 5.86 15.28 -18.41
C ASP A 161 6.99 16.07 -17.72
N LYS A 162 8.24 15.73 -18.09
CA LYS A 162 9.43 16.34 -17.47
C LYS A 162 9.51 17.83 -17.79
N ASP A 163 9.01 18.23 -18.94
CA ASP A 163 9.01 19.63 -19.38
C ASP A 163 7.96 20.47 -18.64
N LEU A 164 6.94 19.83 -18.08
CA LEU A 164 5.91 20.46 -17.25
C LEU A 164 6.11 20.22 -15.76
N ALA A 165 7.14 19.47 -15.34
CA ALA A 165 7.38 19.13 -13.95
C ALA A 165 7.62 20.36 -13.07
N PHE A 166 8.15 21.46 -13.65
CA PHE A 166 8.35 22.72 -12.92
C PHE A 166 7.03 23.37 -12.51
N LEU A 167 5.93 23.16 -13.26
CA LEU A 167 4.61 23.69 -12.92
C LEU A 167 3.99 23.05 -11.67
N SER A 168 4.55 21.92 -11.20
CA SER A 168 4.11 21.25 -9.97
C SER A 168 4.83 21.77 -8.71
N VAL A 169 5.80 22.66 -8.85
CA VAL A 169 6.51 23.29 -7.72
C VAL A 169 5.61 24.33 -7.08
N LYS A 170 5.47 24.29 -5.74
CA LYS A 170 4.66 25.26 -5.00
C LYS A 170 5.17 26.68 -5.28
N GLY A 171 4.29 27.57 -5.74
CA GLY A 171 4.63 28.96 -6.08
C GLY A 171 4.84 29.24 -7.57
N THR A 172 4.92 28.22 -8.45
CA THR A 172 5.11 28.46 -9.91
C THR A 172 3.91 29.13 -10.57
N ARG A 173 2.71 29.06 -9.98
CA ARG A 173 1.50 29.75 -10.47
C ARG A 173 1.53 31.26 -10.23
N GLU A 174 2.45 31.74 -9.41
CA GLU A 174 2.65 33.16 -9.09
C GLU A 174 3.76 33.81 -9.95
N LEU A 175 4.44 33.00 -10.79
CA LEU A 175 5.40 33.49 -11.78
C LEU A 175 4.64 33.98 -13.00
N ASP A 176 4.09 35.18 -12.91
CA ASP A 176 3.62 35.91 -14.08
C ASP A 176 4.82 36.15 -15.01
N GLY A 177 4.66 35.72 -16.26
CA GLY A 177 5.68 35.91 -17.28
C GLY A 177 5.99 37.37 -17.50
N LYS A 178 7.07 37.83 -16.86
CA LYS A 178 7.81 39.04 -17.20
C LYS A 178 9.16 38.64 -17.77
#